data_696120a45c7032e0c974578c7a2eb085
#
_entry.id   696120a45c7032e0c974578c7a2eb085
#
_cell.length_a   1.000
_cell.length_b   1.000
_cell.length_c   1.000
_cell.angle_alpha   90.00
_cell.angle_beta   90.00
_cell.angle_gamma   90.00
#
_symmetry.space_group_name_H-M   'P 1'
#
loop_
_entity.id
_entity.type
_entity.pdbx_description
1 polymer ?
#
loop_
_entity_poly.entity_id
_entity_poly.type
_entity_poly.pdbx_seq_one_letter_code
_entity_poly.pdbx_strand_id
1 'polypeptide(L)'
;LMSAVRTPDYWRDVKPVLDQRCVVCHACFDAPCQLNLSAFEGVERGASQDVVYTSTRLREAPPTRLFLDAPSAAGWRAKGFYSVLDDSPPTTPAAARQGLMLKLLTLKQQHPQVEAMPLGPEYDVSIDRKQQCPAPEEFARFARRFHQWGMPYGLPGLADAEFATLAG
;
A
#
# COMPACT_ATOMS: atom_id res chain seq x y z
N LEU A 1 -4.14 31.40 -18.55
CA LEU A 1 -4.77 31.15 -17.25
C LEU A 1 -4.22 29.81 -16.75
N MET A 2 -3.19 29.86 -15.88
CA MET A 2 -2.71 28.65 -15.18
C MET A 2 -3.80 28.26 -14.18
N SER A 3 -4.45 27.14 -14.44
CA SER A 3 -5.36 26.54 -13.46
C SER A 3 -4.51 26.14 -12.25
N ALA A 4 -4.78 26.70 -11.10
CA ALA A 4 -4.13 26.28 -9.86
C ALA A 4 -4.37 24.76 -9.69
N VAL A 5 -3.30 23.99 -9.62
CA VAL A 5 -3.40 22.55 -9.33
C VAL A 5 -3.95 22.43 -7.90
N ARG A 6 -5.20 22.00 -7.81
CA ARG A 6 -5.88 21.83 -6.53
C ARG A 6 -5.34 20.54 -5.84
N THR A 7 -4.99 20.67 -4.57
CA THR A 7 -4.65 19.49 -3.74
C THR A 7 -5.83 18.53 -3.71
N PRO A 8 -5.63 17.23 -3.96
CA PRO A 8 -6.68 16.24 -3.87
C PRO A 8 -7.30 16.18 -2.47
N ASP A 9 -8.62 16.06 -2.42
CA ASP A 9 -9.37 15.83 -1.19
C ASP A 9 -9.53 14.32 -0.97
N TYR A 10 -9.28 13.86 0.27
CA TYR A 10 -9.32 12.43 0.54
C TYR A 10 -10.67 11.79 0.16
N TRP A 11 -11.76 12.35 0.62
CA TRP A 11 -13.08 11.74 0.45
C TRP A 11 -13.61 11.81 -0.97
N ARG A 12 -13.36 12.94 -1.64
CA ARG A 12 -13.87 13.19 -2.97
C ARG A 12 -13.00 12.61 -4.08
N ASP A 13 -11.69 12.67 -3.91
CA ASP A 13 -10.74 12.38 -4.98
C ASP A 13 -9.96 11.08 -4.74
N VAL A 14 -9.41 10.88 -3.53
CA VAL A 14 -8.52 9.75 -3.20
C VAL A 14 -9.33 8.48 -2.90
N LYS A 15 -10.32 8.58 -2.02
CA LYS A 15 -11.11 7.43 -1.57
C LYS A 15 -11.75 6.63 -2.71
N PRO A 16 -12.36 7.26 -3.76
CA PRO A 16 -12.90 6.53 -4.90
C PRO A 16 -11.85 5.70 -5.65
N VAL A 17 -10.61 6.21 -5.79
CA VAL A 17 -9.52 5.44 -6.42
C VAL A 17 -9.14 4.24 -5.56
N LEU A 18 -8.99 4.43 -4.25
CA LEU A 18 -8.69 3.33 -3.32
C LEU A 18 -9.77 2.26 -3.36
N ASP A 19 -11.05 2.65 -3.36
CA ASP A 19 -12.18 1.72 -3.40
C ASP A 19 -12.22 0.89 -4.68
N GLN A 20 -11.91 1.48 -5.81
CA GLN A 20 -11.93 0.79 -7.10
C GLN A 20 -10.71 -0.09 -7.34
N ARG A 21 -9.55 0.30 -6.83
CA ARG A 21 -8.27 -0.26 -7.23
C ARG A 21 -7.53 -1.06 -6.16
N CYS A 22 -7.84 -0.83 -4.89
CA CYS A 22 -7.04 -1.34 -3.78
C CYS A 22 -7.85 -2.15 -2.76
N VAL A 23 -9.05 -1.70 -2.44
CA VAL A 23 -9.89 -2.27 -1.36
C VAL A 23 -10.25 -3.72 -1.63
N VAL A 24 -10.32 -4.17 -2.88
CA VAL A 24 -10.57 -5.57 -3.24
C VAL A 24 -9.60 -6.55 -2.54
N CYS A 25 -8.37 -6.13 -2.27
CA CYS A 25 -7.38 -6.92 -1.53
C CYS A 25 -7.08 -6.33 -0.14
N HIS A 26 -7.25 -5.03 0.04
CA HIS A 26 -6.82 -4.27 1.21
C HIS A 26 -8.00 -3.73 2.04
N ALA A 27 -8.95 -4.62 2.41
CA ALA A 27 -10.12 -4.25 3.20
C ALA A 27 -10.30 -5.04 4.50
N CYS A 28 -9.73 -6.25 4.60
CA CYS A 28 -9.99 -7.17 5.70
C CYS A 28 -8.96 -7.06 6.83
N PHE A 29 -9.25 -7.73 7.95
CA PHE A 29 -8.32 -7.88 9.07
C PHE A 29 -7.01 -8.57 8.66
N ASP A 30 -7.12 -9.59 7.81
CA ASP A 30 -6.01 -10.36 7.25
C ASP A 30 -5.55 -9.84 5.86
N ALA A 31 -5.85 -8.59 5.53
CA ALA A 31 -5.36 -7.96 4.31
C ALA A 31 -3.84 -8.09 4.18
N PRO A 32 -3.30 -8.17 2.96
CA PRO A 32 -1.86 -8.25 2.76
C PRO A 32 -1.13 -7.13 3.53
N CYS A 33 -0.08 -7.51 4.28
CA CYS A 33 0.68 -6.61 5.17
C CYS A 33 -0.19 -5.90 6.22
N GLN A 34 -1.33 -6.45 6.58
CA GLN A 34 -2.34 -5.81 7.43
C GLN A 34 -2.74 -4.40 6.98
N LEU A 35 -2.44 -4.03 5.72
CA LEU A 35 -2.78 -2.71 5.18
C LEU A 35 -4.27 -2.65 4.83
N ASN A 36 -5.02 -1.85 5.55
CA ASN A 36 -6.44 -1.64 5.30
C ASN A 36 -6.67 -0.26 4.68
N LEU A 37 -7.09 -0.23 3.43
CA LEU A 37 -7.33 0.99 2.65
C LEU A 37 -8.82 1.34 2.54
N SER A 38 -9.69 0.64 3.25
CA SER A 38 -11.14 0.91 3.25
C SER A 38 -11.53 2.14 4.07
N ALA A 39 -10.64 2.61 4.96
CA ALA A 39 -10.85 3.80 5.78
C ALA A 39 -9.56 4.61 5.90
N PHE A 40 -9.69 5.93 6.15
CA PHE A 40 -8.55 6.82 6.34
C PHE A 40 -7.63 6.36 7.48
N GLU A 41 -8.20 5.90 8.57
CA GLU A 41 -7.48 5.39 9.74
C GLU A 41 -6.65 4.15 9.41
N GLY A 42 -7.06 3.37 8.42
CA GLY A 42 -6.29 2.23 7.92
C GLY A 42 -5.07 2.68 7.12
N VAL A 43 -5.21 3.74 6.32
CA VAL A 43 -4.08 4.39 5.63
C VAL A 43 -3.10 4.96 6.65
N GLU A 44 -3.59 5.68 7.67
CA GLU A 44 -2.80 6.27 8.74
C GLU A 44 -2.11 5.21 9.61
N ARG A 45 -2.79 4.10 9.91
CA ARG A 45 -2.18 2.93 10.57
C ARG A 45 -0.98 2.42 9.80
N GLY A 46 -1.10 2.32 8.48
CA GLY A 46 -0.08 1.79 7.61
C GLY A 46 -0.03 0.27 7.58
N ALA A 47 1.15 -0.29 7.35
CA ALA A 47 1.38 -1.72 7.15
C ALA A 47 2.24 -2.35 8.24
N SER A 48 2.22 -3.68 8.31
CA SER A 48 3.03 -4.47 9.23
C SER A 48 3.59 -5.70 8.52
N GLN A 49 4.74 -6.17 8.96
CA GLN A 49 5.33 -7.42 8.52
C GLN A 49 4.75 -8.63 9.29
N ASP A 50 4.01 -8.39 10.36
CA ASP A 50 3.41 -9.45 11.14
C ASP A 50 2.26 -10.11 10.38
N VAL A 51 2.28 -11.43 10.33
CA VAL A 51 1.25 -12.23 9.68
C VAL A 51 0.26 -12.68 10.74
N VAL A 52 -1.00 -12.25 10.63
CA VAL A 52 -2.07 -12.61 11.56
C VAL A 52 -2.85 -13.86 11.17
N TYR A 53 -2.67 -14.31 9.93
CA TYR A 53 -3.37 -15.46 9.37
C TYR A 53 -2.44 -16.32 8.50
N THR A 54 -2.63 -17.62 8.55
CA THR A 54 -2.10 -18.56 7.56
C THR A 54 -3.27 -19.44 7.10
N SER A 55 -3.19 -20.04 5.90
CA SER A 55 -4.25 -20.91 5.37
C SER A 55 -4.61 -22.10 6.29
N THR A 56 -3.72 -22.47 7.18
CA THR A 56 -3.91 -23.63 8.08
C THR A 56 -4.39 -23.24 9.47
N ARG A 57 -4.15 -22.01 9.92
CA ARG A 57 -4.56 -21.53 11.25
C ARG A 57 -4.39 -20.02 11.40
N LEU A 58 -5.19 -19.43 12.31
CA LEU A 58 -4.92 -18.11 12.85
C LEU A 58 -3.61 -18.15 13.65
N ARG A 59 -2.80 -17.12 13.49
CA ARG A 59 -1.64 -16.89 14.35
C ARG A 59 -2.06 -16.03 15.53
N GLU A 60 -1.49 -16.32 16.69
CA GLU A 60 -1.62 -15.43 17.82
C GLU A 60 -0.87 -14.14 17.50
N ALA A 61 -1.59 -13.02 17.53
CA ALA A 61 -1.05 -11.69 17.28
C ALA A 61 -1.74 -10.69 18.21
N PRO A 62 -1.08 -9.60 18.61
CA PRO A 62 -1.72 -8.52 19.34
C PRO A 62 -2.92 -7.97 18.56
N PRO A 63 -3.99 -7.52 19.22
CA PRO A 63 -5.12 -6.90 18.55
C PRO A 63 -4.71 -5.64 17.78
N THR A 64 -5.18 -5.53 16.53
CA THR A 64 -4.84 -4.43 15.60
C THR A 64 -6.08 -3.82 14.93
N ARG A 65 -7.22 -3.83 15.63
CA ARG A 65 -8.49 -3.31 15.13
C ARG A 65 -8.43 -1.79 15.02
N LEU A 66 -8.83 -1.28 13.86
CA LEU A 66 -8.95 0.16 13.65
C LEU A 66 -9.92 0.76 14.68
N PHE A 67 -9.67 1.98 15.11
CA PHE A 67 -10.44 2.78 16.08
C PHE A 67 -10.42 2.25 17.52
N LEU A 68 -9.89 1.06 17.79
CA LEU A 68 -9.96 0.42 19.09
C LEU A 68 -8.59 0.18 19.76
N ASP A 69 -7.65 -0.37 19.01
CA ASP A 69 -6.43 -0.92 19.62
C ASP A 69 -5.25 0.05 19.65
N ALA A 70 -5.37 1.20 18.98
CA ALA A 70 -4.49 2.35 19.14
C ALA A 70 -5.21 3.66 18.82
N PRO A 71 -4.98 4.72 19.60
CA PRO A 71 -5.68 6.00 19.44
C PRO A 71 -5.02 6.95 18.44
N SER A 72 -3.83 6.60 17.90
CA SER A 72 -3.05 7.50 17.06
C SER A 72 -2.04 6.75 16.19
N ALA A 73 -1.50 7.44 15.19
CA ALA A 73 -0.39 6.92 14.37
C ALA A 73 0.80 6.49 15.21
N ALA A 74 1.18 7.27 16.23
CA ALA A 74 2.27 6.91 17.15
C ALA A 74 1.98 5.60 17.91
N GLY A 75 0.74 5.38 18.32
CA GLY A 75 0.32 4.13 18.94
C GLY A 75 0.47 2.95 18.00
N TRP A 76 0.18 3.11 16.72
CA TRP A 76 0.38 2.08 15.70
C TRP A 76 1.88 1.82 15.45
N ARG A 77 2.72 2.86 15.43
CA ARG A 77 4.17 2.68 15.31
C ARG A 77 4.74 1.87 16.48
N ALA A 78 4.24 2.10 17.70
CA ALA A 78 4.62 1.33 18.89
C ALA A 78 4.19 -0.16 18.80
N LYS A 79 3.18 -0.48 17.99
CA LYS A 79 2.74 -1.85 17.68
C LYS A 79 3.45 -2.49 16.47
N GLY A 80 4.47 -1.86 15.93
CA GLY A 80 5.25 -2.40 14.80
C GLY A 80 4.70 -2.08 13.41
N PHE A 81 3.66 -1.24 13.31
CA PHE A 81 3.23 -0.73 12.01
C PHE A 81 4.17 0.37 11.53
N TYR A 82 4.40 0.41 10.22
CA TYR A 82 5.16 1.48 9.56
C TYR A 82 4.25 2.24 8.58
N SER A 83 4.58 3.51 8.36
CA SER A 83 3.83 4.34 7.43
C SER A 83 3.99 3.87 6.00
N VAL A 84 2.89 3.96 5.25
CA VAL A 84 2.92 3.81 3.79
C VAL A 84 2.90 5.17 3.09
N LEU A 85 2.68 6.24 3.84
CA LEU A 85 2.74 7.61 3.38
C LEU A 85 4.16 8.18 3.54
N ASP A 86 4.37 9.39 3.05
CA ASP A 86 5.66 10.07 3.20
C ASP A 86 5.81 10.61 4.63
N ASP A 87 6.67 9.98 5.40
CA ASP A 87 7.08 10.40 6.75
C ASP A 87 8.42 11.16 6.76
N SER A 88 8.90 11.57 5.59
CA SER A 88 10.19 12.24 5.47
C SER A 88 10.21 13.56 6.26
N PRO A 89 11.32 13.89 6.96
CA PRO A 89 11.48 15.18 7.60
C PRO A 89 11.24 16.34 6.59
N PRO A 90 10.71 17.48 7.04
CA PRO A 90 10.46 18.63 6.17
C PRO A 90 11.71 19.13 5.42
N THR A 91 12.89 18.83 5.95
CA THR A 91 14.18 19.15 5.34
C THR A 91 14.56 18.25 4.17
N THR A 92 13.85 17.13 3.97
CA THR A 92 14.10 16.21 2.86
C THR A 92 13.74 16.89 1.54
N PRO A 93 14.60 16.84 0.51
CA PRO A 93 14.28 17.38 -0.81
C PRO A 93 12.98 16.78 -1.36
N ALA A 94 12.13 17.58 -1.96
CA ALA A 94 10.82 17.15 -2.48
C ALA A 94 10.92 15.92 -3.41
N ALA A 95 11.94 15.88 -4.26
CA ALA A 95 12.20 14.75 -5.16
C ALA A 95 12.51 13.42 -4.44
N ALA A 96 12.93 13.48 -3.18
CA ALA A 96 13.22 12.30 -2.35
C ALA A 96 12.06 11.91 -1.43
N ARG A 97 11.01 12.74 -1.38
CA ARG A 97 9.83 12.49 -0.57
C ARG A 97 8.87 11.59 -1.33
N GLN A 98 8.93 10.31 -1.01
CA GLN A 98 7.99 9.34 -1.53
C GLN A 98 7.64 8.32 -0.46
N GLY A 99 6.38 8.29 -0.07
CA GLY A 99 5.84 7.23 0.76
C GLY A 99 5.93 5.86 0.08
N LEU A 100 5.92 4.80 0.87
CA LEU A 100 6.04 3.43 0.38
C LEU A 100 4.93 3.07 -0.62
N MET A 101 3.71 3.55 -0.39
CA MET A 101 2.59 3.31 -1.30
C MET A 101 2.89 3.88 -2.69
N LEU A 102 3.36 5.12 -2.77
CA LEU A 102 3.70 5.74 -4.05
C LEU A 102 4.87 5.02 -4.74
N LYS A 103 5.87 4.58 -3.98
CA LYS A 103 6.99 3.78 -4.51
C LYS A 103 6.51 2.47 -5.13
N LEU A 104 5.57 1.77 -4.51
CA LEU A 104 5.00 0.53 -5.04
C LEU A 104 4.13 0.76 -6.28
N LEU A 105 3.38 1.85 -6.32
CA LEU A 105 2.62 2.27 -7.52
C LEU A 105 3.58 2.62 -8.68
N THR A 106 4.66 3.34 -8.40
CA THR A 106 5.70 3.68 -9.39
C THR A 106 6.40 2.42 -9.91
N LEU A 107 6.69 1.46 -9.03
CA LEU A 107 7.28 0.18 -9.43
C LEU A 107 6.39 -0.55 -10.44
N LYS A 108 5.07 -0.51 -10.26
CA LYS A 108 4.11 -1.06 -11.22
C LYS A 108 4.13 -0.34 -12.57
N GLN A 109 4.26 0.99 -12.57
CA GLN A 109 4.39 1.75 -13.83
C GLN A 109 5.67 1.41 -14.58
N GLN A 110 6.77 1.18 -13.84
CA GLN A 110 8.06 0.82 -14.43
C GLN A 110 8.08 -0.62 -14.96
N HIS A 111 7.26 -1.50 -14.39
CA HIS A 111 7.14 -2.91 -14.76
C HIS A 111 5.67 -3.26 -14.99
N PRO A 112 5.06 -2.72 -16.06
CA PRO A 112 3.64 -2.93 -16.33
C PRO A 112 3.35 -4.38 -16.67
N GLN A 113 2.22 -4.88 -16.20
CA GLN A 113 1.69 -6.17 -16.62
C GLN A 113 1.06 -6.03 -18.01
N VAL A 114 1.30 -6.99 -18.87
CA VAL A 114 0.66 -7.04 -20.19
C VAL A 114 -0.80 -7.51 -20.02
N GLU A 115 -1.74 -6.62 -20.28
CA GLU A 115 -3.19 -6.84 -19.99
C GLU A 115 -3.80 -8.05 -20.71
N ALA A 116 -3.27 -8.42 -21.85
CA ALA A 116 -3.84 -9.48 -22.70
C ALA A 116 -3.34 -10.90 -22.34
N MET A 117 -2.51 -11.05 -21.33
CA MET A 117 -1.89 -12.32 -20.96
C MET A 117 -2.44 -12.85 -19.64
N PRO A 118 -2.65 -14.17 -19.51
CA PRO A 118 -2.80 -14.78 -18.19
C PRO A 118 -1.64 -14.40 -17.29
N LEU A 119 -1.88 -14.33 -15.98
CA LEU A 119 -0.79 -14.13 -15.01
C LEU A 119 0.27 -15.21 -15.22
N GLY A 120 1.52 -14.79 -15.34
CA GLY A 120 2.65 -15.71 -15.44
C GLY A 120 2.88 -16.47 -14.12
N PRO A 121 3.70 -17.53 -14.14
CA PRO A 121 3.97 -18.36 -12.96
C PRO A 121 4.69 -17.59 -11.84
N GLU A 122 5.25 -16.43 -12.13
CA GLU A 122 5.86 -15.52 -11.14
C GLU A 122 4.84 -14.84 -10.23
N TYR A 123 3.55 -14.84 -10.61
CA TYR A 123 2.46 -14.29 -9.81
C TYR A 123 1.80 -15.40 -8.99
N ASP A 124 2.13 -15.42 -7.71
CA ASP A 124 1.46 -16.29 -6.75
C ASP A 124 0.22 -15.58 -6.20
N VAL A 125 -0.95 -16.00 -6.62
CA VAL A 125 -2.26 -15.51 -6.14
C VAL A 125 -2.95 -16.51 -5.21
N SER A 126 -2.26 -17.55 -4.77
CA SER A 126 -2.80 -18.53 -3.84
C SER A 126 -3.07 -17.92 -2.46
N ILE A 127 -3.93 -18.60 -1.70
CA ILE A 127 -4.22 -18.20 -0.32
C ILE A 127 -2.99 -18.36 0.60
N ASP A 128 -2.06 -19.24 0.23
CA ASP A 128 -0.83 -19.56 0.98
C ASP A 128 0.36 -18.72 0.58
N ARG A 129 0.20 -17.80 -0.37
CA ARG A 129 1.30 -17.00 -0.87
C ARG A 129 2.06 -16.30 0.25
N LYS A 130 3.37 -16.29 0.16
CA LYS A 130 4.20 -15.48 1.03
C LYS A 130 3.96 -14.01 0.75
N GLN A 131 3.46 -13.29 1.73
CA GLN A 131 3.34 -11.84 1.64
C GLN A 131 4.73 -11.21 1.56
N GLN A 132 4.86 -10.21 0.69
CA GLN A 132 6.05 -9.40 0.56
C GLN A 132 5.72 -8.01 1.10
N CYS A 133 6.13 -7.76 2.33
CA CYS A 133 5.80 -6.55 3.07
C CYS A 133 7.08 -5.77 3.38
N PRO A 134 7.67 -5.07 2.39
CA PRO A 134 8.89 -4.30 2.64
C PRO A 134 8.58 -3.13 3.56
N ALA A 135 9.44 -2.90 4.55
CA ALA A 135 9.49 -1.63 5.24
C ALA A 135 10.08 -0.55 4.33
N PRO A 136 9.85 0.75 4.61
CA PRO A 136 10.33 1.84 3.75
C PRO A 136 11.82 1.78 3.41
N GLU A 137 12.65 1.43 4.38
CA GLU A 137 14.11 1.30 4.24
C GLU A 137 14.53 0.07 3.43
N GLU A 138 13.68 -0.93 3.32
CA GLU A 138 13.94 -2.16 2.57
C GLU A 138 13.54 -2.05 1.10
N PHE A 139 12.80 -1.01 0.72
CA PHE A 139 12.17 -0.88 -0.60
C PHE A 139 13.16 -1.04 -1.76
N ALA A 140 14.33 -0.40 -1.68
CA ALA A 140 15.31 -0.46 -2.77
C ALA A 140 15.81 -1.89 -3.05
N ARG A 141 16.01 -2.70 -2.02
CA ARG A 141 16.37 -4.11 -2.14
C ARG A 141 15.20 -4.93 -2.66
N PHE A 142 14.02 -4.68 -2.12
CA PHE A 142 12.78 -5.32 -2.53
C PHE A 142 12.50 -5.11 -4.03
N ALA A 143 12.53 -3.87 -4.51
CA ALA A 143 12.22 -3.53 -5.90
C ALA A 143 13.16 -4.23 -6.91
N ARG A 144 14.44 -4.39 -6.57
CA ARG A 144 15.39 -5.14 -7.42
C ARG A 144 15.08 -6.62 -7.50
N ARG A 145 14.56 -7.21 -6.42
CA ARG A 145 14.31 -8.66 -6.35
C ARG A 145 12.90 -9.05 -6.77
N PHE A 146 11.93 -8.18 -6.52
CA PHE A 146 10.51 -8.45 -6.68
C PHE A 146 9.82 -7.35 -7.50
N HIS A 147 10.37 -7.01 -8.67
CA HIS A 147 9.84 -5.94 -9.51
C HIS A 147 8.38 -6.17 -9.95
N GLN A 148 7.94 -7.43 -10.05
CA GLN A 148 6.56 -7.79 -10.37
C GLN A 148 5.56 -7.52 -9.23
N TRP A 149 6.05 -7.19 -8.03
CA TRP A 149 5.23 -6.90 -6.85
C TRP A 149 4.84 -5.42 -6.73
N GLY A 150 4.99 -4.65 -7.79
CA GLY A 150 4.36 -3.32 -7.85
C GLY A 150 2.84 -3.40 -7.69
N MET A 151 2.24 -2.36 -7.13
CA MET A 151 0.80 -2.33 -6.84
C MET A 151 0.02 -1.59 -7.94
N PRO A 152 -1.18 -2.05 -8.28
CA PRO A 152 -1.91 -3.23 -7.81
C PRO A 152 -1.27 -4.55 -8.25
N TYR A 153 -1.05 -5.46 -7.30
CA TYR A 153 -0.44 -6.76 -7.60
C TYR A 153 -1.37 -7.65 -8.44
N GLY A 154 -0.83 -8.19 -9.53
CA GLY A 154 -1.60 -9.08 -10.42
C GLY A 154 -2.75 -8.41 -11.18
N LEU A 155 -2.90 -7.10 -11.11
CA LEU A 155 -3.90 -6.31 -11.79
C LEU A 155 -3.24 -5.24 -12.66
N PRO A 156 -3.94 -4.67 -13.66
CA PRO A 156 -3.45 -3.55 -14.44
C PRO A 156 -3.03 -2.38 -13.55
N GLY A 157 -2.01 -1.63 -13.96
CA GLY A 157 -1.58 -0.40 -13.31
C GLY A 157 -2.68 0.66 -13.26
N LEU A 158 -2.46 1.70 -12.48
CA LEU A 158 -3.35 2.86 -12.43
C LEU A 158 -3.28 3.66 -13.73
N ALA A 159 -4.38 4.25 -14.13
CA ALA A 159 -4.39 5.29 -15.15
C ALA A 159 -3.63 6.54 -14.64
N ASP A 160 -3.11 7.35 -15.56
CA ASP A 160 -2.31 8.54 -15.19
C ASP A 160 -3.05 9.50 -14.25
N ALA A 161 -4.36 9.68 -14.47
CA ALA A 161 -5.18 10.53 -13.60
C ALA A 161 -5.36 9.93 -12.19
N GLU A 162 -5.55 8.61 -12.08
CA GLU A 162 -5.63 7.91 -10.79
C GLU A 162 -4.30 8.01 -10.02
N PHE A 163 -3.19 7.79 -10.73
CA PHE A 163 -1.86 7.91 -10.15
C PHE A 163 -1.58 9.33 -9.66
N ALA A 164 -1.87 10.35 -10.48
CA ALA A 164 -1.69 11.75 -10.11
C ALA A 164 -2.53 12.13 -8.88
N THR A 165 -3.74 11.59 -8.76
CA THR A 165 -4.61 11.81 -7.60
C THR A 165 -3.98 11.25 -6.31
N LEU A 166 -3.38 10.05 -6.37
CA LEU A 166 -2.75 9.45 -5.20
C LEU A 166 -1.36 10.04 -4.87
N ALA A 167 -0.72 10.68 -5.84
CA ALA A 167 0.59 11.32 -5.67
C ALA A 167 0.53 12.75 -5.13
N GLY A 168 -0.61 13.43 -5.27
CA GLY A 168 -0.83 14.82 -4.85
C GLY A 168 -1.26 14.97 -3.43
#